data_eb1b3ad36a5264b92fbbf23f3c4ef820
#
_entry.id   eb1b3ad36a5264b92fbbf23f3c4ef820
#
_cell.length_a   1.000
_cell.length_b   1.000
_cell.length_c   1.000
_cell.angle_alpha   90.00
_cell.angle_beta   90.00
_cell.angle_gamma   90.00
#
_symmetry.space_group_name_H-M   'P 1'
#
loop_
_entity.id
_entity.type
_entity.pdbx_description
1 polymer ?
#
loop_
_entity_poly.entity_id
_entity_poly.type
_entity_poly.pdbx_seq_one_letter_code
_entity_poly.pdbx_strand_id
1 'polypeptide(L)'
;APAAPAGNTIPKKARVAMMTEKKHFELQEYDLPEVGDDDILVKVEGCGVCGTDAHEYKNDPFGLIPVVLGHEGTGEIVKMGKNVKVDSAGKPLKVGDKVVTCMIFKDDPDIEMFDLNKKNVGGADVYGLLPDDDIHLNGWFSDYILIREGSTVFNVSDLDLKSRVLIEPCAVLVHAVERAKTTGILRFNSRVVVQGCG
;
A
#
# COMPACT_ATOMS: atom_id res chain seq x y z
N ALA A 1 -9.42 17.12 -26.64
CA ALA A 1 -9.27 16.18 -25.54
C ALA A 1 -9.53 14.78 -26.06
N PRO A 2 -8.62 13.80 -25.88
CA PRO A 2 -8.92 12.42 -26.25
C PRO A 2 -10.03 11.87 -25.34
N ALA A 3 -11.00 11.21 -25.95
CA ALA A 3 -12.12 10.59 -25.24
C ALA A 3 -11.58 9.54 -24.25
N ALA A 4 -12.16 9.50 -23.05
CA ALA A 4 -11.92 8.44 -22.09
C ALA A 4 -12.23 7.08 -22.75
N PRO A 5 -11.44 6.02 -22.46
CA PRO A 5 -11.73 4.70 -22.97
C PRO A 5 -13.10 4.24 -22.47
N ALA A 6 -13.86 3.63 -23.36
CA ALA A 6 -15.23 3.21 -23.14
C ALA A 6 -15.33 2.22 -21.97
N GLY A 7 -16.15 2.57 -20.94
CA GLY A 7 -16.99 1.61 -20.27
C GLY A 7 -16.40 0.78 -19.13
N ASN A 8 -15.66 1.35 -18.18
CA ASN A 8 -15.60 0.74 -16.84
C ASN A 8 -16.49 1.55 -15.90
N THR A 9 -17.76 1.22 -15.86
CA THR A 9 -18.65 1.69 -14.79
C THR A 9 -18.12 1.17 -13.47
N ILE A 10 -17.74 2.09 -12.57
CA ILE A 10 -17.35 1.72 -11.20
C ILE A 10 -18.56 1.02 -10.58
N PRO A 11 -18.42 -0.20 -10.05
CA PRO A 11 -19.54 -0.93 -9.44
C PRO A 11 -20.00 -0.19 -8.18
N LYS A 12 -21.16 -0.56 -7.65
CA LYS A 12 -21.62 -0.01 -6.37
C LYS A 12 -20.92 -0.64 -5.17
N LYS A 13 -20.41 -1.85 -5.35
CA LYS A 13 -19.81 -2.66 -4.29
C LYS A 13 -18.47 -3.22 -4.70
N ALA A 14 -17.64 -3.48 -3.70
CA ALA A 14 -16.35 -4.15 -3.83
C ALA A 14 -16.29 -5.36 -2.90
N ARG A 15 -15.60 -6.41 -3.34
CA ARG A 15 -15.28 -7.55 -2.51
C ARG A 15 -13.95 -7.33 -1.82
N VAL A 16 -13.87 -7.80 -0.59
CA VAL A 16 -12.64 -7.85 0.21
C VAL A 16 -12.43 -9.27 0.73
N ALA A 17 -11.18 -9.68 0.87
CA ALA A 17 -10.82 -10.89 1.62
C ALA A 17 -10.58 -10.47 3.07
N MET A 18 -11.63 -10.53 3.89
CA MET A 18 -11.58 -10.19 5.31
C MET A 18 -11.04 -11.37 6.10
N MET A 19 -9.95 -11.17 6.84
CA MET A 19 -9.51 -12.11 7.86
C MET A 19 -10.32 -11.86 9.13
N THR A 20 -11.31 -12.73 9.39
CA THR A 20 -12.24 -12.60 10.51
C THR A 20 -11.77 -13.32 11.77
N GLU A 21 -10.92 -14.32 11.58
CA GLU A 21 -10.22 -15.03 12.65
C GLU A 21 -8.92 -15.65 12.15
N LYS A 22 -8.08 -16.14 13.03
CA LYS A 22 -6.81 -16.81 12.67
C LYS A 22 -7.06 -17.97 11.72
N LYS A 23 -6.30 -18.01 10.62
CA LYS A 23 -6.35 -19.04 9.59
C LYS A 23 -7.66 -19.10 8.81
N HIS A 24 -8.43 -18.01 8.82
CA HIS A 24 -9.69 -17.95 8.12
C HIS A 24 -9.88 -16.60 7.43
N PHE A 25 -10.23 -16.67 6.14
CA PHE A 25 -10.66 -15.54 5.33
C PHE A 25 -12.10 -15.74 4.87
N GLU A 26 -12.86 -14.69 4.87
CA GLU A 26 -14.18 -14.61 4.26
C GLU A 26 -14.17 -13.59 3.13
N LEU A 27 -14.80 -13.94 2.01
CA LEU A 27 -15.09 -12.94 0.98
C LEU A 27 -16.35 -12.19 1.40
N GLN A 28 -16.16 -10.93 1.71
CA GLN A 28 -17.24 -10.02 2.09
C GLN A 28 -17.40 -8.93 1.04
N GLU A 29 -18.59 -8.37 0.93
CA GLU A 29 -18.94 -7.36 -0.06
C GLU A 29 -19.48 -6.11 0.61
N TYR A 30 -18.86 -4.96 0.32
CA TYR A 30 -19.20 -3.67 0.90
C TYR A 30 -19.52 -2.64 -0.17
N ASP A 31 -20.34 -1.67 0.15
CA ASP A 31 -20.61 -0.54 -0.73
C ASP A 31 -19.32 0.30 -0.89
N LEU A 32 -19.05 0.74 -2.13
CA LEU A 32 -17.93 1.64 -2.36
C LEU A 32 -18.24 2.99 -1.72
N PRO A 33 -17.29 3.56 -0.94
CA PRO A 33 -17.49 4.85 -0.28
C PRO A 33 -17.52 6.00 -1.30
N GLU A 34 -18.07 7.13 -0.88
CA GLU A 34 -17.83 8.37 -1.59
C GLU A 34 -16.35 8.75 -1.45
N VAL A 35 -15.75 9.19 -2.56
CA VAL A 35 -14.35 9.62 -2.59
C VAL A 35 -14.30 11.08 -2.11
N GLY A 36 -13.62 11.31 -1.01
CA GLY A 36 -13.40 12.64 -0.44
C GLY A 36 -12.55 13.53 -1.35
N ASP A 37 -12.46 14.81 -0.99
CA ASP A 37 -11.76 15.80 -1.80
C ASP A 37 -10.26 15.53 -1.99
N ASP A 38 -9.66 14.80 -1.06
CA ASP A 38 -8.22 14.49 -1.01
C ASP A 38 -7.93 12.98 -1.14
N ASP A 39 -8.96 12.16 -1.42
CA ASP A 39 -8.86 10.71 -1.51
C ASP A 39 -8.72 10.22 -2.95
N ILE A 40 -8.27 8.97 -3.09
CA ILE A 40 -8.14 8.28 -4.38
C ILE A 40 -8.76 6.89 -4.27
N LEU A 41 -9.71 6.57 -5.13
CA LEU A 41 -10.23 5.21 -5.28
C LEU A 41 -9.45 4.48 -6.36
N VAL A 42 -8.86 3.35 -6.00
CA VAL A 42 -8.04 2.52 -6.88
C VAL A 42 -8.69 1.17 -7.08
N LYS A 43 -8.84 0.76 -8.34
CA LYS A 43 -9.17 -0.62 -8.70
C LYS A 43 -7.90 -1.45 -8.62
N VAL A 44 -7.89 -2.46 -7.78
CA VAL A 44 -6.72 -3.32 -7.58
C VAL A 44 -6.48 -4.17 -8.83
N GLU A 45 -5.22 -4.21 -9.28
CA GLU A 45 -4.78 -5.06 -10.41
C GLU A 45 -3.91 -6.22 -9.93
N GLY A 46 -3.27 -6.08 -8.80
CA GLY A 46 -2.45 -7.12 -8.19
C GLY A 46 -1.90 -6.73 -6.83
N CYS A 47 -1.60 -7.74 -6.04
CA CYS A 47 -0.94 -7.58 -4.75
C CYS A 47 -0.02 -8.79 -4.51
N GLY A 48 1.18 -8.54 -4.03
CA GLY A 48 2.07 -9.57 -3.51
C GLY A 48 1.53 -10.14 -2.18
N VAL A 49 2.01 -11.32 -1.82
CA VAL A 49 1.75 -11.94 -0.52
C VAL A 49 3.06 -12.00 0.24
N CYS A 50 3.16 -11.19 1.29
CA CYS A 50 4.34 -11.08 2.13
C CYS A 50 4.39 -12.16 3.21
N GLY A 51 5.57 -12.40 3.75
CA GLY A 51 5.73 -13.19 4.97
C GLY A 51 4.95 -12.63 6.15
N THR A 52 4.77 -11.30 6.22
CA THR A 52 3.94 -10.63 7.23
C THR A 52 2.47 -11.07 7.12
N ASP A 53 1.89 -11.11 5.91
CA ASP A 53 0.51 -11.59 5.72
C ASP A 53 0.36 -13.04 6.21
N ALA A 54 1.36 -13.89 5.93
CA ALA A 54 1.36 -15.28 6.38
C ALA A 54 1.49 -15.41 7.90
N HIS A 55 2.20 -14.49 8.56
CA HIS A 55 2.32 -14.43 10.02
C HIS A 55 1.02 -13.95 10.67
N GLU A 56 0.41 -12.89 10.12
CA GLU A 56 -0.91 -12.41 10.57
C GLU A 56 -1.95 -13.51 10.42
N TYR A 57 -2.03 -14.15 9.24
CA TYR A 57 -2.94 -15.27 9.01
C TYR A 57 -2.82 -16.38 10.06
N LYS A 58 -1.59 -16.74 10.45
CA LYS A 58 -1.36 -17.84 11.38
C LYS A 58 -1.60 -17.47 12.84
N ASN A 59 -1.15 -16.29 13.25
CA ASN A 59 -0.94 -15.97 14.66
C ASN A 59 -1.56 -14.65 15.10
N ASP A 60 -1.87 -13.73 14.16
CA ASP A 60 -2.32 -12.36 14.44
C ASP A 60 -1.42 -11.66 15.48
N PRO A 61 -0.10 -11.58 15.22
CA PRO A 61 0.84 -11.02 16.17
C PRO A 61 0.62 -9.53 16.45
N PHE A 62 0.00 -8.80 15.52
CA PHE A 62 -0.31 -7.38 15.69
C PHE A 62 -1.71 -7.12 16.26
N GLY A 63 -2.56 -8.17 16.39
CA GLY A 63 -3.92 -8.03 16.91
C GLY A 63 -4.83 -7.23 15.99
N LEU A 64 -4.76 -7.47 14.68
CA LEU A 64 -5.45 -6.67 13.66
C LEU A 64 -6.86 -7.18 13.34
N ILE A 65 -7.21 -8.40 13.72
CA ILE A 65 -8.49 -9.03 13.37
C ILE A 65 -9.69 -8.22 13.91
N PRO A 66 -10.72 -7.91 13.09
CA PRO A 66 -10.83 -8.21 11.65
C PRO A 66 -9.95 -7.28 10.80
N VAL A 67 -9.40 -7.80 9.69
CA VAL A 67 -8.48 -7.04 8.82
C VAL A 67 -8.57 -7.48 7.36
N VAL A 68 -8.44 -6.54 6.44
CA VAL A 68 -8.14 -6.79 5.03
C VAL A 68 -6.63 -6.68 4.86
N LEU A 69 -5.95 -7.81 4.67
CA LEU A 69 -4.49 -7.85 4.51
C LEU A 69 -4.05 -7.38 3.10
N GLY A 70 -2.75 -7.50 2.83
CA GLY A 70 -2.11 -7.13 1.57
C GLY A 70 -1.58 -5.71 1.58
N HIS A 71 -0.26 -5.56 1.49
CA HIS A 71 0.44 -4.27 1.53
C HIS A 71 1.42 -4.07 0.35
N GLU A 72 1.57 -5.06 -0.52
CA GLU A 72 2.40 -5.01 -1.73
C GLU A 72 1.55 -4.80 -2.99
N GLY A 73 0.59 -3.86 -2.92
CA GLY A 73 -0.43 -3.72 -3.94
C GLY A 73 -0.19 -2.63 -4.97
N THR A 74 -0.87 -2.80 -6.12
CA THR A 74 -0.92 -1.82 -7.20
C THR A 74 -2.26 -1.88 -7.91
N GLY A 75 -2.66 -0.76 -8.50
CA GLY A 75 -3.91 -0.70 -9.25
C GLY A 75 -4.07 0.57 -10.05
N GLU A 76 -5.22 0.70 -10.69
CA GLU A 76 -5.62 1.81 -11.53
C GLU A 76 -6.47 2.80 -10.76
N ILE A 77 -6.14 4.08 -10.84
CA ILE A 77 -6.99 5.16 -10.32
C ILE A 77 -8.30 5.18 -11.12
N VAL A 78 -9.42 4.96 -10.44
CA VAL A 78 -10.76 5.01 -11.08
C VAL A 78 -11.54 6.26 -10.69
N LYS A 79 -11.23 6.88 -9.54
CA LYS A 79 -11.82 8.15 -9.10
C LYS A 79 -10.83 8.88 -8.20
N MET A 80 -10.80 10.20 -8.28
CA MET A 80 -9.93 11.07 -7.48
C MET A 80 -10.71 12.24 -6.92
N GLY A 81 -10.34 12.65 -5.73
CA GLY A 81 -10.77 13.90 -5.13
C GLY A 81 -10.27 15.12 -5.90
N LYS A 82 -10.98 16.24 -5.77
CA LYS A 82 -10.71 17.47 -6.54
C LYS A 82 -9.37 18.12 -6.20
N ASN A 83 -8.83 17.89 -5.00
CA ASN A 83 -7.58 18.47 -4.54
C ASN A 83 -6.35 17.63 -4.97
N VAL A 84 -6.54 16.34 -5.28
CA VAL A 84 -5.45 15.45 -5.71
C VAL A 84 -5.00 15.82 -7.12
N LYS A 85 -3.75 16.25 -7.28
CA LYS A 85 -3.19 16.70 -8.57
C LYS A 85 -1.89 16.03 -8.92
N VAL A 86 -1.11 15.67 -7.92
CA VAL A 86 0.23 15.09 -8.08
C VAL A 86 0.42 13.94 -7.08
N ASP A 87 1.36 13.07 -7.39
CA ASP A 87 1.81 12.04 -6.48
C ASP A 87 2.81 12.60 -5.44
N SER A 88 3.28 11.75 -4.54
CA SER A 88 4.21 12.14 -3.47
C SER A 88 5.60 12.58 -3.97
N ALA A 89 5.92 12.31 -5.24
CA ALA A 89 7.14 12.80 -5.91
C ALA A 89 6.89 14.04 -6.77
N GLY A 90 5.65 14.57 -6.83
CA GLY A 90 5.27 15.74 -7.64
C GLY A 90 4.91 15.39 -9.09
N LYS A 91 4.83 14.11 -9.47
CA LYS A 91 4.40 13.68 -10.81
C LYS A 91 2.87 13.83 -10.93
N PRO A 92 2.34 14.43 -12.02
CA PRO A 92 0.90 14.57 -12.20
C PRO A 92 0.15 13.25 -12.11
N LEU A 93 -1.03 13.29 -11.48
CA LEU A 93 -1.97 12.18 -11.37
C LEU A 93 -3.27 12.47 -12.12
N LYS A 94 -3.84 11.42 -12.72
CA LYS A 94 -5.15 11.43 -13.36
C LYS A 94 -5.81 10.05 -13.26
N VAL A 95 -7.11 10.02 -13.46
CA VAL A 95 -7.86 8.76 -13.63
C VAL A 95 -7.26 7.94 -14.78
N GLY A 96 -7.08 6.65 -14.55
CA GLY A 96 -6.41 5.70 -15.45
C GLY A 96 -4.92 5.49 -15.16
N ASP A 97 -4.29 6.33 -14.36
CA ASP A 97 -2.90 6.12 -13.94
C ASP A 97 -2.78 4.92 -12.99
N LYS A 98 -1.63 4.25 -13.07
CA LYS A 98 -1.30 3.12 -12.20
C LYS A 98 -0.50 3.63 -11.02
N VAL A 99 -0.88 3.17 -9.81
CA VAL A 99 -0.25 3.65 -8.59
C VAL A 99 0.11 2.52 -7.65
N VAL A 100 1.06 2.81 -6.78
CA VAL A 100 1.40 2.05 -5.56
C VAL A 100 1.35 2.98 -4.37
N THR A 101 1.11 2.42 -3.20
CA THR A 101 1.20 3.15 -1.93
C THR A 101 2.40 2.66 -1.12
N CYS A 102 2.88 3.52 -0.24
CA CYS A 102 3.84 3.12 0.80
C CYS A 102 3.15 3.12 2.17
N MET A 103 2.82 4.30 2.67
CA MET A 103 2.27 4.49 4.00
C MET A 103 1.19 5.57 4.00
N ILE A 104 0.29 5.52 5.00
CA ILE A 104 -0.51 6.65 5.41
C ILE A 104 0.26 7.37 6.51
N PHE A 105 0.52 8.66 6.34
CA PHE A 105 1.06 9.49 7.41
C PHE A 105 -0.09 10.01 8.26
N LYS A 106 -0.03 9.79 9.57
CA LYS A 106 -0.86 10.58 10.49
C LYS A 106 -0.21 11.96 10.63
N ASP A 107 -1.02 13.00 10.75
CA ASP A 107 -0.60 14.40 10.92
C ASP A 107 0.15 14.62 12.26
N ASP A 108 1.28 13.97 12.43
CA ASP A 108 2.18 14.20 13.54
C ASP A 108 3.52 14.71 12.99
N PRO A 109 3.79 16.03 13.11
CA PRO A 109 5.01 16.63 12.59
C PRO A 109 6.29 16.11 13.28
N ASP A 110 6.15 15.39 14.41
CA ASP A 110 7.26 14.81 15.15
C ASP A 110 7.56 13.35 14.79
N ILE A 111 6.89 12.81 13.75
CA ILE A 111 7.20 11.47 13.28
C ILE A 111 8.52 11.48 12.50
N GLU A 112 9.60 11.29 13.22
CA GLU A 112 10.80 10.74 12.62
C GLU A 112 10.53 9.27 12.25
N MET A 113 10.21 9.04 11.00
CA MET A 113 9.79 7.78 10.40
C MET A 113 10.72 6.59 10.66
N PHE A 114 11.88 6.81 11.30
CA PHE A 114 12.94 5.83 11.52
C PHE A 114 13.66 5.96 12.86
N ASP A 115 13.05 6.57 13.86
CA ASP A 115 13.61 6.51 15.21
C ASP A 115 13.38 5.13 15.82
N LEU A 116 14.33 4.24 15.61
CA LEU A 116 14.36 2.89 16.18
C LEU A 116 14.34 2.86 17.72
N ASN A 117 14.51 4.00 18.38
CA ASN A 117 14.49 4.12 19.82
C ASN A 117 13.11 4.48 20.37
N LYS A 118 12.20 4.96 19.55
CA LYS A 118 10.80 5.14 19.95
C LYS A 118 10.09 3.79 19.90
N LYS A 119 9.65 3.30 21.05
CA LYS A 119 8.91 2.04 21.25
C LYS A 119 7.56 2.00 20.51
N ASN A 120 7.13 3.09 19.94
CA ASN A 120 5.98 3.22 19.10
C ASN A 120 6.45 3.75 17.75
N VAL A 121 6.58 2.88 16.79
CA VAL A 121 6.54 3.23 15.35
C VAL A 121 5.11 3.70 15.02
N GLY A 122 4.55 4.49 15.91
CA GLY A 122 3.13 4.81 15.99
C GLY A 122 2.78 6.11 15.29
N GLY A 123 3.09 6.22 14.02
CA GLY A 123 2.72 7.39 13.28
C GLY A 123 2.49 7.14 11.81
N ALA A 124 2.98 6.04 11.28
CA ALA A 124 2.73 5.63 9.91
C ALA A 124 1.86 4.39 9.91
N ASP A 125 0.69 4.48 9.31
CA ASP A 125 -0.19 3.36 9.04
C ASP A 125 0.17 2.76 7.68
N VAL A 126 0.08 1.44 7.55
CA VAL A 126 0.36 0.73 6.30
C VAL A 126 -0.92 0.04 5.83
N TYR A 127 -1.36 0.34 4.61
CA TYR A 127 -2.49 -0.36 4.00
C TYR A 127 -2.27 -1.87 4.03
N GLY A 128 -3.29 -2.62 4.47
CA GLY A 128 -3.19 -4.06 4.66
C GLY A 128 -2.64 -4.51 6.01
N LEU A 129 -2.23 -3.56 6.87
CA LEU A 129 -1.81 -3.80 8.25
C LEU A 129 -2.53 -2.85 9.22
N LEU A 130 -3.75 -2.45 8.87
CA LEU A 130 -4.65 -1.65 9.67
C LEU A 130 -5.85 -2.52 10.09
N PRO A 131 -6.30 -2.45 11.34
CA PRO A 131 -7.56 -3.05 11.72
C PRO A 131 -8.67 -2.54 10.81
N ASP A 132 -9.69 -3.37 10.62
CA ASP A 132 -10.85 -2.97 9.82
C ASP A 132 -11.55 -1.75 10.43
N ASP A 133 -12.15 -0.95 9.56
CA ASP A 133 -12.92 0.23 9.94
C ASP A 133 -14.23 0.30 9.13
N ASP A 134 -15.03 1.34 9.32
CA ASP A 134 -16.33 1.49 8.65
C ASP A 134 -16.25 1.59 7.11
N ILE A 135 -15.04 1.72 6.55
CA ILE A 135 -14.82 1.81 5.09
C ILE A 135 -14.50 0.45 4.48
N HIS A 136 -13.88 -0.46 5.24
CA HIS A 136 -13.51 -1.82 4.84
C HIS A 136 -12.55 -1.94 3.64
N LEU A 137 -11.98 -0.84 3.14
CA LEU A 137 -11.14 -0.77 1.94
C LEU A 137 -9.73 -0.27 2.24
N ASN A 138 -9.12 -0.80 3.30
CA ASN A 138 -7.81 -0.39 3.81
C ASN A 138 -6.69 -1.43 3.62
N GLY A 139 -6.92 -2.43 2.76
CA GLY A 139 -5.94 -3.45 2.37
C GLY A 139 -6.08 -3.85 0.91
N TRP A 140 -4.99 -4.34 0.32
CA TRP A 140 -4.92 -4.67 -1.10
C TRP A 140 -5.49 -6.04 -1.47
N PHE A 141 -5.89 -6.88 -0.49
CA PHE A 141 -6.63 -8.11 -0.77
C PHE A 141 -8.11 -7.80 -0.99
N SER A 142 -8.40 -6.93 -1.94
CA SER A 142 -9.71 -6.41 -2.28
C SER A 142 -9.82 -6.11 -3.77
N ASP A 143 -11.05 -5.91 -4.28
CA ASP A 143 -11.26 -5.44 -5.66
C ASP A 143 -10.91 -3.95 -5.80
N TYR A 144 -11.09 -3.17 -4.73
CA TYR A 144 -10.80 -1.73 -4.68
C TYR A 144 -10.19 -1.36 -3.33
N ILE A 145 -9.38 -0.31 -3.33
CA ILE A 145 -8.81 0.29 -2.13
C ILE A 145 -9.07 1.79 -2.14
N LEU A 146 -9.36 2.36 -0.97
CA LEU A 146 -9.45 3.80 -0.80
C LEU A 146 -8.14 4.32 -0.22
N ILE A 147 -7.38 5.05 -1.03
CA ILE A 147 -6.18 5.77 -0.59
C ILE A 147 -6.64 7.11 -0.02
N ARG A 148 -6.39 7.33 1.26
CA ARG A 148 -6.88 8.47 2.02
C ARG A 148 -5.88 9.62 2.00
N GLU A 149 -6.38 10.81 2.35
CA GLU A 149 -5.55 11.99 2.61
C GLU A 149 -4.33 11.65 3.49
N GLY A 150 -3.19 12.28 3.19
CA GLY A 150 -1.92 12.05 3.89
C GLY A 150 -1.16 10.80 3.47
N SER A 151 -1.73 9.98 2.58
CA SER A 151 -1.07 8.76 2.10
C SER A 151 0.08 9.07 1.14
N THR A 152 1.15 8.27 1.25
CA THR A 152 2.22 8.27 0.25
C THR A 152 1.80 7.43 -0.96
N VAL A 153 1.72 8.05 -2.13
CA VAL A 153 1.31 7.43 -3.38
C VAL A 153 2.27 7.81 -4.51
N PHE A 154 2.57 6.87 -5.42
CA PHE A 154 3.46 7.09 -6.55
C PHE A 154 2.83 6.63 -7.85
N ASN A 155 2.95 7.47 -8.91
CA ASN A 155 2.55 7.12 -10.26
C ASN A 155 3.59 6.21 -10.91
N VAL A 156 3.18 4.98 -11.18
CA VAL A 156 4.02 3.91 -11.74
C VAL A 156 3.50 3.39 -13.07
N SER A 157 2.77 4.24 -13.82
CA SER A 157 2.12 3.88 -15.08
C SER A 157 3.09 3.40 -16.17
N ASP A 158 4.37 3.75 -16.04
CA ASP A 158 5.42 3.36 -16.99
C ASP A 158 5.91 1.91 -16.77
N LEU A 159 5.47 1.23 -15.71
CA LEU A 159 5.89 -0.12 -15.36
C LEU A 159 4.78 -1.14 -15.67
N ASP A 160 5.19 -2.34 -16.05
CA ASP A 160 4.28 -3.47 -16.17
C ASP A 160 3.78 -3.96 -14.78
N LEU A 161 2.72 -4.76 -14.77
CA LEU A 161 2.10 -5.24 -13.51
C LEU A 161 3.09 -5.98 -12.60
N LYS A 162 3.95 -6.83 -13.15
CA LYS A 162 4.91 -7.62 -12.36
C LYS A 162 5.92 -6.71 -11.68
N SER A 163 6.43 -5.72 -12.42
CA SER A 163 7.36 -4.74 -11.87
C SER A 163 6.69 -3.88 -10.79
N ARG A 164 5.43 -3.50 -10.97
CA ARG A 164 4.68 -2.69 -10.01
C ARG A 164 4.47 -3.42 -8.67
N VAL A 165 4.12 -4.69 -8.70
CA VAL A 165 3.93 -5.51 -7.48
C VAL A 165 5.25 -5.69 -6.70
N LEU A 166 6.39 -5.62 -7.38
CA LEU A 166 7.70 -5.76 -6.74
C LEU A 166 8.25 -4.45 -6.13
N ILE A 167 7.55 -3.32 -6.28
CA ILE A 167 8.07 -2.02 -5.80
C ILE A 167 8.21 -2.02 -4.27
N GLU A 168 7.19 -2.50 -3.55
CA GLU A 168 7.24 -2.52 -2.08
C GLU A 168 8.38 -3.41 -1.56
N PRO A 169 8.53 -4.69 -1.97
CA PRO A 169 9.66 -5.50 -1.56
C PRO A 169 11.02 -4.90 -1.96
N CYS A 170 11.11 -4.27 -3.13
CA CYS A 170 12.32 -3.57 -3.55
C CYS A 170 12.64 -2.36 -2.65
N ALA A 171 11.62 -1.64 -2.18
CA ALA A 171 11.80 -0.52 -1.26
C ALA A 171 12.41 -0.97 0.07
N VAL A 172 12.01 -2.13 0.60
CA VAL A 172 12.61 -2.74 1.79
C VAL A 172 14.10 -3.02 1.56
N LEU A 173 14.46 -3.57 0.40
CA LEU A 173 15.87 -3.84 0.06
C LEU A 173 16.69 -2.57 -0.09
N VAL A 174 16.15 -1.55 -0.76
CA VAL A 174 16.80 -0.25 -0.91
C VAL A 174 17.04 0.38 0.46
N HIS A 175 16.03 0.34 1.34
CA HIS A 175 16.18 0.83 2.71
C HIS A 175 17.30 0.10 3.46
N ALA A 176 17.37 -1.23 3.38
CA ALA A 176 18.43 -2.01 4.01
C ALA A 176 19.82 -1.61 3.50
N VAL A 177 19.98 -1.40 2.19
CA VAL A 177 21.23 -0.94 1.58
C VAL A 177 21.60 0.47 2.05
N GLU A 178 20.65 1.40 2.09
CA GLU A 178 20.90 2.76 2.60
C GLU A 178 21.31 2.74 4.08
N ARG A 179 20.64 1.92 4.90
CA ARG A 179 21.07 1.73 6.30
C ARG A 179 22.48 1.15 6.41
N ALA A 180 22.83 0.18 5.58
CA ALA A 180 24.18 -0.39 5.57
C ALA A 180 25.24 0.66 5.16
N LYS A 181 24.92 1.55 4.21
CA LYS A 181 25.81 2.66 3.82
C LYS A 181 26.07 3.63 4.98
N THR A 182 25.06 3.97 5.78
CA THR A 182 25.24 4.88 6.92
C THR A 182 26.18 4.34 8.00
N THR A 183 26.38 3.04 8.07
CA THR A 183 27.35 2.43 9.01
C THR A 183 28.79 2.55 8.58
N GLY A 184 29.05 2.98 7.34
CA GLY A 184 30.40 3.03 6.75
C GLY A 184 31.00 1.65 6.44
N ILE A 185 30.25 0.56 6.59
CA ILE A 185 30.70 -0.82 6.29
C ILE A 185 30.78 -1.03 4.77
N LEU A 186 29.80 -0.49 4.01
CA LEU A 186 29.81 -0.56 2.55
C LEU A 186 30.72 0.51 1.96
N ARG A 187 31.87 0.06 1.44
CA ARG A 187 32.88 0.92 0.81
C ARG A 187 33.13 0.43 -0.61
N PHE A 188 33.81 1.25 -1.40
CA PHE A 188 34.34 0.81 -2.69
C PHE A 188 35.20 -0.45 -2.47
N ASN A 189 34.97 -1.50 -3.27
CA ASN A 189 35.59 -2.82 -3.15
C ASN A 189 35.15 -3.68 -1.92
N SER A 190 34.09 -3.35 -1.20
CA SER A 190 33.54 -4.25 -0.20
C SER A 190 33.09 -5.56 -0.83
N ARG A 191 33.37 -6.67 -0.14
CA ARG A 191 32.80 -7.97 -0.48
C ARG A 191 31.49 -8.13 0.29
N VAL A 192 30.43 -8.44 -0.40
CA VAL A 192 29.11 -8.67 0.17
C VAL A 192 28.74 -10.14 -0.01
N VAL A 193 28.29 -10.78 1.06
CA VAL A 193 27.73 -12.14 1.03
C VAL A 193 26.26 -12.04 1.32
N VAL A 194 25.44 -12.59 0.42
CA VAL A 194 23.99 -12.72 0.61
C VAL A 194 23.73 -14.20 0.92
N GLN A 195 23.15 -14.46 2.10
CA GLN A 195 22.81 -15.80 2.52
C GLN A 195 21.31 -16.05 2.33
N GLY A 196 20.98 -17.00 1.46
CA GLY A 196 19.61 -17.33 1.11
C GLY A 196 19.09 -16.48 -0.07
N CYS A 197 17.97 -16.92 -0.63
CA CYS A 197 17.33 -16.29 -1.78
C CYS A 197 15.83 -15.99 -1.53
N GLY A 198 15.38 -16.10 -0.28
CA GLY A 198 13.98 -15.98 0.09
C GLY A 198 13.29 -17.33 0.20
#